data_1547454a2d0b675c49d6a882a32c9fca
#
_entry.id   1547454a2d0b675c49d6a882a32c9fca
#
_cell.length_a   1.000
_cell.length_b   1.000
_cell.length_c   1.000
_cell.angle_alpha   90.00
_cell.angle_beta   90.00
_cell.angle_gamma   90.00
#
_symmetry.space_group_name_H-M   'P 1'
#
loop_
_entity.id
_entity.type
_entity.pdbx_description
1 polymer ?
#
loop_
_entity_poly.entity_id
_entity_poly.type
_entity_poly.pdbx_seq_one_letter_code
_entity_poly.pdbx_strand_id
1 'polypeptide(L)'
;MRKIFFDTEFTGLHQNTTLVSIGLVSDEGERFYAELTDYDDTQCDDWITKNVLDHLLLSGNTELEKELEEDELTTRVIGNRDDVRTELLNWLDGFGDDIQFVSDVCHYDMVLLCELIADGAMLLPDYINPFCHDLCQDISMILDISEKAAFDISREQFLTD
;
A
#
# COMPACT_ATOMS: atom_id res chain seq x y z
N MET A 1 -9.87 -8.18 15.41
CA MET A 1 -9.66 -7.88 13.96
C MET A 1 -8.80 -6.63 13.86
N ARG A 2 -7.60 -6.77 13.28
CA ARG A 2 -6.61 -5.71 13.07
C ARG A 2 -6.95 -4.93 11.81
N LYS A 3 -6.96 -3.61 11.86
CA LYS A 3 -7.08 -2.78 10.67
C LYS A 3 -5.69 -2.43 10.14
N ILE A 4 -5.50 -2.62 8.83
CA ILE A 4 -4.28 -2.27 8.12
C ILE A 4 -4.63 -1.27 7.03
N PHE A 5 -4.14 -0.06 7.18
CA PHE A 5 -4.24 0.99 6.17
C PHE A 5 -3.11 0.80 5.17
N PHE A 6 -3.39 0.91 3.89
CA PHE A 6 -2.37 0.69 2.86
C PHE A 6 -2.58 1.56 1.63
N ASP A 7 -1.49 1.76 0.92
CA ASP A 7 -1.44 2.46 -0.36
C ASP A 7 -0.38 1.80 -1.24
N THR A 8 -0.55 1.86 -2.56
CA THR A 8 0.38 1.28 -3.53
C THR A 8 0.78 2.28 -4.60
N GLU A 9 2.03 2.18 -5.06
CA GLU A 9 2.47 2.83 -6.28
C GLU A 9 2.66 1.78 -7.37
N PHE A 10 2.22 2.08 -8.58
CA PHE A 10 2.20 1.13 -9.69
C PHE A 10 2.42 1.83 -11.04
N THR A 11 2.72 1.05 -12.07
CA THR A 11 3.20 1.55 -13.38
C THR A 11 2.14 2.22 -14.24
N GLY A 12 0.86 2.15 -13.89
CA GLY A 12 -0.19 2.86 -14.61
C GLY A 12 -1.61 2.36 -14.31
N LEU A 13 -2.61 3.18 -14.61
CA LEU A 13 -4.04 2.87 -14.40
C LEU A 13 -4.60 2.01 -15.55
N HIS A 14 -4.13 0.78 -15.66
CA HIS A 14 -4.58 -0.19 -16.66
C HIS A 14 -4.47 -1.62 -16.15
N GLN A 15 -5.11 -2.57 -16.81
CA GLN A 15 -5.23 -3.96 -16.36
C GLN A 15 -3.89 -4.68 -16.19
N ASN A 16 -2.87 -4.33 -16.99
CA ASN A 16 -1.55 -4.97 -16.95
C ASN A 16 -0.54 -4.20 -16.10
N THR A 17 -1.01 -3.34 -15.21
CA THR A 17 -0.14 -2.57 -14.32
C THR A 17 0.66 -3.48 -13.39
N THR A 18 1.85 -3.04 -13.00
CA THR A 18 2.72 -3.76 -12.08
C THR A 18 3.03 -2.93 -10.85
N LEU A 19 3.13 -3.59 -9.71
CA LEU A 19 3.38 -2.97 -8.42
C LEU A 19 4.83 -2.47 -8.33
N VAL A 20 5.01 -1.22 -7.94
CA VAL A 20 6.32 -0.58 -7.73
C VAL A 20 6.67 -0.53 -6.25
N SER A 21 5.77 -0.04 -5.41
CA SER A 21 5.96 0.01 -3.96
C SER A 21 4.64 -0.16 -3.22
N ILE A 22 4.73 -0.52 -1.94
CA ILE A 22 3.58 -0.64 -1.05
C ILE A 22 3.94 -0.18 0.35
N GLY A 23 3.08 0.64 0.93
CA GLY A 23 3.14 1.05 2.32
C GLY A 23 1.93 0.55 3.09
N LEU A 24 2.15 0.02 4.30
CA LEU A 24 1.10 -0.43 5.19
C LEU A 24 1.34 0.12 6.61
N VAL A 25 0.25 0.47 7.30
CA VAL A 25 0.28 0.91 8.70
C VAL A 25 -0.84 0.22 9.45
N SER A 26 -0.53 -0.42 10.58
CA SER A 26 -1.54 -0.99 11.46
C SER A 26 -2.25 0.08 12.28
N ASP A 27 -3.42 -0.25 12.83
CA ASP A 27 -4.15 0.61 13.77
C ASP A 27 -3.44 0.81 15.12
N GLU A 28 -2.33 0.12 15.38
CA GLU A 28 -1.44 0.32 16.53
C GLU A 28 -0.11 1.00 16.16
N GLY A 29 0.12 1.31 14.88
CA GLY A 29 1.25 2.12 14.41
C GLY A 29 2.44 1.34 13.86
N GLU A 30 2.41 0.00 13.85
CA GLU A 30 3.43 -0.78 13.16
C GLU A 30 3.35 -0.54 11.65
N ARG A 31 4.50 -0.47 10.99
CA ARG A 31 4.62 -0.11 9.59
C ARG A 31 5.34 -1.18 8.80
N PHE A 32 4.93 -1.31 7.56
CA PHE A 32 5.63 -2.10 6.54
C PHE A 32 5.77 -1.26 5.28
N TYR A 33 6.97 -1.21 4.72
CA TYR A 33 7.22 -0.54 3.45
C TYR A 33 8.09 -1.42 2.56
N ALA A 34 7.69 -1.59 1.31
CA ALA A 34 8.46 -2.38 0.36
C ALA A 34 8.55 -1.71 -1.02
N GLU A 35 9.69 -1.91 -1.67
CA GLU A 35 9.94 -1.56 -3.07
C GLU A 35 10.24 -2.83 -3.86
N LEU A 36 9.54 -3.00 -4.97
CA LEU A 36 9.72 -4.15 -5.87
C LEU A 36 10.79 -3.86 -6.90
N THR A 37 11.61 -4.87 -7.21
CA THR A 37 12.68 -4.78 -8.21
C THR A 37 12.30 -5.39 -9.56
N ASP A 38 11.15 -6.05 -9.63
CA ASP A 38 10.66 -6.82 -10.78
C ASP A 38 9.37 -6.25 -11.42
N TYR A 39 9.04 -4.96 -11.16
CA TYR A 39 7.99 -4.28 -11.90
C TYR A 39 8.40 -4.09 -13.38
N ASP A 40 7.42 -3.94 -14.26
CA ASP A 40 7.66 -3.73 -15.69
C ASP A 40 8.08 -2.27 -15.98
N ASP A 41 9.37 -2.02 -16.03
CA ASP A 41 9.98 -0.71 -16.27
C ASP A 41 9.65 -0.14 -17.66
N THR A 42 9.27 -1.00 -18.62
CA THR A 42 8.84 -0.55 -19.96
C THR A 42 7.51 0.21 -19.95
N GLN A 43 6.74 0.08 -18.86
CA GLN A 43 5.49 0.81 -18.63
C GLN A 43 5.71 2.18 -17.98
N CYS A 44 6.92 2.46 -17.50
CA CYS A 44 7.23 3.71 -16.82
C CYS A 44 7.51 4.83 -17.83
N ASP A 45 6.59 5.76 -17.93
CA ASP A 45 6.78 7.00 -18.68
C ASP A 45 7.45 8.10 -17.83
N ASP A 46 7.65 9.28 -18.41
CA ASP A 46 8.25 10.43 -17.72
C ASP A 46 7.43 10.85 -16.48
N TRP A 47 6.10 10.67 -16.53
CA TRP A 47 5.24 11.02 -15.41
C TRP A 47 5.44 10.05 -14.23
N ILE A 48 5.45 8.74 -14.49
CA ILE A 48 5.71 7.70 -13.47
C ILE A 48 7.11 7.87 -12.90
N THR A 49 8.11 8.09 -13.74
CA THR A 49 9.48 8.32 -13.28
C THR A 49 9.55 9.48 -12.31
N LYS A 50 8.98 10.63 -12.68
CA LYS A 50 9.05 11.85 -11.87
C LYS A 50 8.17 11.82 -10.62
N ASN A 51 7.01 11.17 -10.66
CA ASN A 51 6.03 11.24 -9.57
C ASN A 51 6.02 9.99 -8.69
N VAL A 52 6.62 8.89 -9.13
CA VAL A 52 6.70 7.63 -8.40
C VAL A 52 8.15 7.25 -8.11
N LEU A 53 8.95 6.96 -9.16
CA LEU A 53 10.29 6.40 -8.99
C LEU A 53 11.26 7.36 -8.26
N ASP A 54 11.22 8.65 -8.58
CA ASP A 54 12.05 9.68 -7.92
C ASP A 54 11.68 9.90 -6.44
N HIS A 55 10.53 9.39 -6.00
CA HIS A 55 10.03 9.52 -4.63
C HIS A 55 10.10 8.22 -3.83
N LEU A 56 10.68 7.16 -4.36
CA LEU A 56 10.90 5.92 -3.62
C LEU A 56 11.80 6.17 -2.40
N LEU A 57 11.39 5.63 -1.25
CA LEU A 57 12.00 5.98 0.04
C LEU A 57 13.34 5.28 0.27
N LEU A 58 13.53 4.05 -0.25
CA LEU A 58 14.71 3.24 -0.01
C LEU A 58 15.72 3.32 -1.14
N SER A 59 15.27 3.36 -2.40
CA SER A 59 16.15 3.37 -3.58
C SER A 59 16.42 4.74 -4.16
N GLY A 60 15.66 5.77 -3.74
CA GLY A 60 15.71 7.11 -4.35
C GLY A 60 16.32 8.22 -3.50
N ASN A 61 16.36 8.13 -2.15
CA ASN A 61 16.72 9.28 -1.32
C ASN A 61 17.41 8.90 -0.01
N THR A 62 18.71 9.19 0.07
CA THR A 62 19.59 8.85 1.21
C THR A 62 19.28 9.58 2.54
N GLU A 63 18.54 10.70 2.53
CA GLU A 63 18.18 11.41 3.78
C GLU A 63 16.95 10.79 4.43
N LEU A 64 15.94 10.41 3.62
CA LEU A 64 14.75 9.69 4.10
C LEU A 64 15.08 8.25 4.54
N GLU A 65 16.03 7.61 3.89
CA GLU A 65 16.57 6.30 4.32
C GLU A 65 17.03 6.33 5.78
N LYS A 66 17.74 7.38 6.18
CA LYS A 66 18.27 7.51 7.55
C LYS A 66 17.16 7.72 8.59
N GLU A 67 16.15 8.52 8.29
CA GLU A 67 15.00 8.71 9.19
C GLU A 67 14.20 7.41 9.36
N LEU A 68 14.07 6.62 8.30
CA LEU A 68 13.42 5.32 8.36
C LEU A 68 14.28 4.24 9.04
N GLU A 69 15.62 4.33 8.98
CA GLU A 69 16.53 3.40 9.66
C GLU A 69 16.44 3.49 11.18
N GLU A 70 16.06 4.65 11.74
CA GLU A 70 15.90 4.87 13.18
C GLU A 70 14.51 4.42 13.71
N ASP A 71 13.55 4.09 12.82
CA ASP A 71 12.21 3.66 13.23
C ASP A 71 12.13 2.13 13.39
N GLU A 72 12.23 1.67 14.63
CA GLU A 72 12.14 0.24 15.00
C GLU A 72 10.76 -0.39 14.69
N LEU A 73 9.71 0.43 14.48
CA LEU A 73 8.36 -0.04 14.16
C LEU A 73 8.15 -0.30 12.67
N THR A 74 9.11 0.07 11.82
CA THR A 74 9.00 -0.07 10.37
C THR A 74 9.81 -1.26 9.86
N THR A 75 9.13 -2.23 9.28
CA THR A 75 9.74 -3.29 8.46
C THR A 75 9.97 -2.76 7.04
N ARG A 76 11.18 -2.91 6.51
CA ARG A 76 11.59 -2.40 5.19
C ARG A 76 12.11 -3.52 4.31
N VAL A 77 11.67 -3.54 3.06
CA VAL A 77 12.05 -4.58 2.11
C VAL A 77 12.34 -3.95 0.74
N ILE A 78 13.47 -4.31 0.13
CA ILE A 78 13.70 -4.14 -1.31
C ILE A 78 13.93 -5.52 -1.88
N GLY A 79 13.12 -5.95 -2.84
CA GLY A 79 13.26 -7.28 -3.41
C GLY A 79 12.29 -7.54 -4.56
N ASN A 80 12.37 -8.72 -5.11
CA ASN A 80 11.38 -9.18 -6.07
C ASN A 80 10.04 -9.50 -5.36
N ARG A 81 9.01 -9.80 -6.14
CA ARG A 81 7.68 -10.11 -5.64
C ARG A 81 7.67 -11.21 -4.56
N ASP A 82 8.46 -12.28 -4.73
CA ASP A 82 8.48 -13.39 -3.79
C ASP A 82 9.15 -13.02 -2.47
N ASP A 83 10.21 -12.20 -2.52
CA ASP A 83 10.87 -11.67 -1.33
C ASP A 83 9.92 -10.77 -0.53
N VAL A 84 9.26 -9.82 -1.21
CA VAL A 84 8.31 -8.91 -0.57
C VAL A 84 7.09 -9.67 -0.02
N ARG A 85 6.55 -10.64 -0.77
CA ARG A 85 5.46 -11.53 -0.31
C ARG A 85 5.82 -12.23 1.00
N THR A 86 7.00 -12.81 1.06
CA THR A 86 7.46 -13.57 2.24
C THR A 86 7.51 -12.66 3.47
N GLU A 87 8.14 -11.50 3.35
CA GLU A 87 8.26 -10.57 4.46
C GLU A 87 6.91 -9.94 4.86
N LEU A 88 6.04 -9.64 3.88
CA LEU A 88 4.69 -9.11 4.15
C LEU A 88 3.84 -10.15 4.90
N LEU A 89 3.84 -11.41 4.47
CA LEU A 89 3.10 -12.46 5.16
C LEU A 89 3.63 -12.69 6.58
N ASN A 90 4.95 -12.69 6.80
CA ASN A 90 5.53 -12.78 8.13
C ASN A 90 5.07 -11.60 9.02
N TRP A 91 5.02 -10.39 8.48
CA TRP A 91 4.57 -9.20 9.20
C TRP A 91 3.07 -9.29 9.56
N LEU A 92 2.22 -9.72 8.63
CA LEU A 92 0.78 -9.90 8.86
C LEU A 92 0.50 -11.03 9.85
N ASP A 93 1.17 -12.18 9.73
CA ASP A 93 1.04 -13.32 10.64
C ASP A 93 1.46 -12.95 12.07
N GLY A 94 2.41 -12.03 12.22
CA GLY A 94 2.89 -11.55 13.50
C GLY A 94 1.82 -10.91 14.39
N PHE A 95 0.73 -10.40 13.81
CA PHE A 95 -0.39 -9.84 14.58
C PHE A 95 -1.23 -10.93 15.27
N GLY A 96 -1.29 -12.16 14.76
CA GLY A 96 -2.07 -13.25 15.34
C GLY A 96 -3.58 -12.96 15.41
N ASP A 97 -4.10 -12.13 14.52
CA ASP A 97 -5.50 -11.67 14.47
C ASP A 97 -6.02 -11.65 13.02
N ASP A 98 -7.33 -11.61 12.85
CA ASP A 98 -7.95 -11.37 11.55
C ASP A 98 -7.59 -9.96 11.04
N ILE A 99 -7.34 -9.85 9.75
CA ILE A 99 -6.91 -8.61 9.08
C ILE A 99 -8.05 -8.02 8.26
N GLN A 100 -8.29 -6.71 8.42
CA GLN A 100 -9.14 -5.89 7.58
C GLN A 100 -8.30 -4.81 6.89
N PHE A 101 -8.21 -4.85 5.59
CA PHE A 101 -7.56 -3.81 4.81
C PHE A 101 -8.46 -2.59 4.60
N VAL A 102 -7.83 -1.42 4.63
CA VAL A 102 -8.46 -0.10 4.45
C VAL A 102 -7.57 0.74 3.51
N SER A 103 -8.16 1.34 2.50
CA SER A 103 -7.45 2.24 1.57
C SER A 103 -8.40 3.31 1.05
N ASP A 104 -7.89 4.36 0.43
CA ASP A 104 -8.71 5.32 -0.30
C ASP A 104 -8.74 4.96 -1.79
N VAL A 105 -9.93 4.99 -2.41
CA VAL A 105 -10.14 4.58 -3.83
C VAL A 105 -9.49 3.22 -4.14
N CYS A 106 -9.74 2.23 -3.33
CA CYS A 106 -8.99 0.99 -3.15
C CYS A 106 -8.93 0.01 -4.33
N HIS A 107 -9.48 0.32 -5.51
CA HIS A 107 -9.73 -0.65 -6.58
C HIS A 107 -8.45 -1.30 -7.11
N TYR A 108 -7.48 -0.51 -7.57
CA TYR A 108 -6.19 -1.02 -8.06
C TYR A 108 -5.32 -1.54 -6.93
N ASP A 109 -5.26 -0.80 -5.82
CA ASP A 109 -4.48 -1.15 -4.64
C ASP A 109 -4.84 -2.53 -4.12
N MET A 110 -6.14 -2.82 -3.97
CA MET A 110 -6.60 -4.12 -3.47
C MET A 110 -6.32 -5.26 -4.44
N VAL A 111 -6.45 -5.03 -5.75
CA VAL A 111 -6.09 -6.05 -6.74
C VAL A 111 -4.59 -6.37 -6.66
N LEU A 112 -3.74 -5.34 -6.66
CA LEU A 112 -2.29 -5.50 -6.57
C LEU A 112 -1.85 -6.15 -5.26
N LEU A 113 -2.49 -5.80 -4.14
CA LEU A 113 -2.24 -6.43 -2.85
C LEU A 113 -2.62 -7.92 -2.85
N CYS A 114 -3.78 -8.28 -3.37
CA CYS A 114 -4.21 -9.68 -3.49
C CYS A 114 -3.25 -10.49 -4.37
N GLU A 115 -2.81 -9.92 -5.48
CA GLU A 115 -1.82 -10.53 -6.36
C GLU A 115 -0.46 -10.69 -5.67
N LEU A 116 -0.02 -9.69 -4.89
CA LEU A 116 1.20 -9.76 -4.12
C LEU A 116 1.14 -10.87 -3.07
N ILE A 117 0.07 -10.93 -2.28
CA ILE A 117 -0.06 -11.87 -1.16
C ILE A 117 -0.23 -13.33 -1.64
N ALA A 118 -1.09 -13.57 -2.65
CA ALA A 118 -1.56 -14.93 -2.91
C ALA A 118 -1.90 -15.23 -4.39
N ASP A 119 -1.42 -14.45 -5.35
CA ASP A 119 -1.75 -14.59 -6.78
C ASP A 119 -3.27 -14.50 -7.06
N GLY A 120 -4.01 -13.75 -6.24
CA GLY A 120 -5.42 -13.46 -6.42
C GLY A 120 -6.26 -13.53 -5.15
N ALA A 121 -7.38 -12.81 -5.15
CA ALA A 121 -8.25 -12.63 -3.98
C ALA A 121 -8.84 -13.93 -3.42
N MET A 122 -9.06 -14.93 -4.26
CA MET A 122 -9.62 -16.23 -3.84
C MET A 122 -8.60 -17.14 -3.15
N LEU A 123 -7.33 -16.78 -3.17
CA LEU A 123 -6.23 -17.55 -2.57
C LEU A 123 -5.69 -16.90 -1.30
N LEU A 124 -6.27 -15.77 -0.88
CA LEU A 124 -5.88 -15.11 0.36
C LEU A 124 -5.98 -16.05 1.57
N PRO A 125 -5.07 -15.96 2.54
CA PRO A 125 -5.20 -16.66 3.83
C PRO A 125 -6.55 -16.38 4.50
N ASP A 126 -7.10 -17.37 5.20
CA ASP A 126 -8.43 -17.28 5.84
C ASP A 126 -8.57 -16.14 6.85
N TYR A 127 -7.47 -15.70 7.45
CA TYR A 127 -7.45 -14.57 8.39
C TYR A 127 -7.49 -13.19 7.71
N ILE A 128 -7.39 -13.13 6.37
CA ILE A 128 -7.48 -11.87 5.61
C ILE A 128 -8.88 -11.71 5.04
N ASN A 129 -9.57 -10.66 5.46
CA ASN A 129 -10.86 -10.31 4.89
C ASN A 129 -10.69 -9.85 3.42
N PRO A 130 -11.32 -10.50 2.43
CA PRO A 130 -11.18 -10.12 1.03
C PRO A 130 -11.90 -8.80 0.66
N PHE A 131 -12.74 -8.28 1.55
CA PHE A 131 -13.44 -7.01 1.36
C PHE A 131 -12.60 -5.85 1.89
N CYS A 132 -12.10 -4.98 1.01
CA CYS A 132 -11.43 -3.76 1.41
C CYS A 132 -12.43 -2.69 1.83
N HIS A 133 -12.16 -1.95 2.90
CA HIS A 133 -12.89 -0.73 3.22
C HIS A 133 -12.32 0.44 2.43
N ASP A 134 -13.17 1.11 1.66
CA ASP A 134 -12.81 2.34 0.95
C ASP A 134 -13.12 3.55 1.82
N LEU A 135 -12.09 4.27 2.25
CA LEU A 135 -12.24 5.45 3.11
C LEU A 135 -13.07 6.55 2.47
N CYS A 136 -12.96 6.76 1.16
CA CYS A 136 -13.74 7.78 0.48
C CYS A 136 -15.24 7.47 0.49
N GLN A 137 -15.60 6.20 0.36
CA GLN A 137 -16.99 5.75 0.46
C GLN A 137 -17.50 5.87 1.90
N ASP A 138 -16.74 5.45 2.89
CA ASP A 138 -17.11 5.54 4.30
C ASP A 138 -17.32 7.01 4.73
N ILE A 139 -16.37 7.90 4.39
CA ILE A 139 -16.48 9.34 4.70
C ILE A 139 -17.68 9.97 3.97
N SER A 140 -17.86 9.63 2.68
CA SER A 140 -18.99 10.09 1.87
C SER A 140 -20.33 9.76 2.52
N MET A 141 -20.49 8.52 3.00
CA MET A 141 -21.72 8.06 3.66
C MET A 141 -21.95 8.72 5.04
N ILE A 142 -20.88 8.87 5.84
CA ILE A 142 -20.97 9.44 7.18
C ILE A 142 -21.31 10.94 7.12
N LEU A 143 -20.69 11.69 6.19
CA LEU A 143 -20.84 13.14 6.07
C LEU A 143 -21.96 13.56 5.10
N ASP A 144 -22.58 12.64 4.39
CA ASP A 144 -23.58 12.91 3.32
C ASP A 144 -23.05 13.86 2.24
N ILE A 145 -21.85 13.56 1.74
CA ILE A 145 -21.14 14.30 0.68
C ILE A 145 -20.79 13.36 -0.48
N SER A 146 -20.32 13.92 -1.62
CA SER A 146 -19.82 13.10 -2.73
C SER A 146 -18.49 12.41 -2.39
N GLU A 147 -18.22 11.25 -3.02
CA GLU A 147 -16.94 10.55 -2.85
C GLU A 147 -15.75 11.43 -3.28
N LYS A 148 -15.94 12.29 -4.31
CA LYS A 148 -14.91 13.27 -4.69
C LYS A 148 -14.59 14.25 -3.58
N ALA A 149 -15.61 14.78 -2.90
CA ALA A 149 -15.41 15.67 -1.75
C ALA A 149 -14.76 14.94 -0.56
N ALA A 150 -15.13 13.69 -0.32
CA ALA A 150 -14.49 12.84 0.67
C ALA A 150 -13.01 12.60 0.38
N PHE A 151 -12.67 12.34 -0.87
CA PHE A 151 -11.29 12.19 -1.33
C PHE A 151 -10.47 13.48 -1.15
N ASP A 152 -11.03 14.63 -1.51
CA ASP A 152 -10.36 15.92 -1.32
C ASP A 152 -10.09 16.18 0.18
N ILE A 153 -11.06 15.88 1.07
CA ILE A 153 -10.92 16.02 2.53
C ILE A 153 -9.84 15.08 3.08
N SER A 154 -9.81 13.83 2.66
CA SER A 154 -8.82 12.85 3.14
C SER A 154 -7.39 13.32 2.83
N ARG A 155 -7.16 13.89 1.64
CA ARG A 155 -5.86 14.40 1.23
C ARG A 155 -5.45 15.70 1.91
N GLU A 156 -6.38 16.63 2.14
CA GLU A 156 -6.08 17.89 2.82
C GLU A 156 -5.59 17.68 4.26
N GLN A 157 -6.11 16.69 4.97
CA GLN A 157 -5.69 16.38 6.34
C GLN A 157 -4.30 15.76 6.42
N PHE A 158 -3.88 15.01 5.41
CA PHE A 158 -2.55 14.37 5.38
C PHE A 158 -1.43 15.31 4.89
N LEU A 159 -1.77 16.43 4.25
CA LEU A 159 -0.79 17.41 3.73
C LEU A 159 -0.48 18.55 4.71
N THR A 160 -1.18 18.64 5.84
CA THR A 160 -1.04 19.74 6.81
C THR A 160 -0.33 19.36 8.11
N ASP A 161 0.04 18.12 8.27
CA ASP A 161 0.85 17.60 9.37
C ASP A 161 2.26 17.24 8.89
#